data_bea8f8245d9cd6b3947b1d0ca0b1c2ab
#
_entry.id   bea8f8245d9cd6b3947b1d0ca0b1c2ab
#
_cell.length_a   1.000
_cell.length_b   1.000
_cell.length_c   1.000
_cell.angle_alpha   90.00
_cell.angle_beta   90.00
_cell.angle_gamma   90.00
#
_symmetry.space_group_name_H-M   'P 1'
#
loop_
_entity.id
_entity.type
_entity.pdbx_description
1 polymer ?
#
loop_
_entity_poly.entity_id
_entity_poly.type
_entity_poly.pdbx_seq_one_letter_code
_entity_poly.pdbx_strand_id
1 'polypeptide(L)'
;LAKMASDFTKPDRVHTLYENEIPSKMWTLNVSELLMLGRKTIPKLSNMRIRTIGDLAKTDKELLSKKFGKHGIMMWEYANGIDNSEVQYKFENPKGIGNSTTLPVDITEISKLEEVLLALTEQVTYRLRKYNMLANVVNVQLRTSNFENKTHQRKLNEATSNTKDIFRMAKELLEEMYTNGIAIRLVGMRVDGL
;
A
#
# COMPACT_ATOMS: atom_id res chain seq x y z
N LEU A 1 -18.82 -8.68 4.25
CA LEU A 1 -19.94 -8.28 5.14
C LEU A 1 -19.49 -8.21 6.62
N ALA A 2 -18.81 -9.22 7.19
CA ALA A 2 -18.41 -9.24 8.60
C ALA A 2 -17.62 -7.99 9.04
N LYS A 3 -16.69 -7.50 8.22
CA LYS A 3 -15.94 -6.26 8.50
C LYS A 3 -16.84 -5.02 8.54
N MET A 4 -17.83 -4.93 7.65
CA MET A 4 -18.83 -3.84 7.68
C MET A 4 -19.68 -3.91 8.94
N ALA A 5 -20.15 -5.11 9.30
CA ALA A 5 -20.92 -5.31 10.54
C ALA A 5 -20.13 -4.86 11.79
N SER A 6 -18.83 -5.18 11.86
CA SER A 6 -17.97 -4.82 13.00
C SER A 6 -17.77 -3.31 13.16
N ASP A 7 -18.04 -2.52 12.13
CA ASP A 7 -17.86 -1.07 12.14
C ASP A 7 -19.16 -0.28 12.37
N PHE A 8 -20.33 -0.92 12.45
CA PHE A 8 -21.62 -0.25 12.64
C PHE A 8 -21.72 0.55 13.95
N THR A 9 -21.22 -0.03 15.02
CA THR A 9 -21.20 0.64 16.33
C THR A 9 -20.03 0.11 17.15
N LYS A 10 -19.23 1.00 17.70
CA LYS A 10 -18.08 0.72 18.59
C LYS A 10 -18.20 1.56 19.86
N PRO A 11 -17.61 1.15 20.99
CA PRO A 11 -16.99 -0.14 21.29
C PRO A 11 -18.00 -1.18 21.80
N ASP A 12 -17.52 -2.41 22.05
CA ASP A 12 -18.21 -3.45 22.85
C ASP A 12 -19.59 -3.87 22.33
N ARG A 13 -19.76 -3.92 21.00
CA ARG A 13 -20.98 -4.36 20.34
C ARG A 13 -20.72 -5.49 19.35
N VAL A 14 -21.67 -6.42 19.30
CA VAL A 14 -21.70 -7.49 18.28
C VAL A 14 -22.84 -7.17 17.32
N HIS A 15 -22.51 -7.13 16.04
CA HIS A 15 -23.48 -6.91 14.97
C HIS A 15 -23.40 -8.03 13.94
N THR A 16 -24.53 -8.33 13.32
CA THR A 16 -24.63 -9.23 12.17
C THR A 16 -25.03 -8.44 10.94
N LEU A 17 -24.58 -8.90 9.79
CA LEU A 17 -24.99 -8.39 8.49
C LEU A 17 -25.08 -9.57 7.52
N TYR A 18 -26.31 -10.05 7.28
CA TYR A 18 -26.62 -11.08 6.31
C TYR A 18 -27.00 -10.45 4.96
N GLU A 19 -27.00 -11.23 3.90
CA GLU A 19 -27.28 -10.74 2.54
C GLU A 19 -28.62 -10.04 2.42
N ASN A 20 -29.66 -10.58 3.02
CA ASN A 20 -31.01 -10.00 3.04
C ASN A 20 -31.11 -8.68 3.87
N GLU A 21 -30.12 -8.41 4.72
CA GLU A 21 -30.05 -7.19 5.54
C GLU A 21 -29.25 -6.05 4.87
N ILE A 22 -28.57 -6.33 3.79
CA ILE A 22 -27.74 -5.34 3.07
C ILE A 22 -28.52 -4.07 2.74
N PRO A 23 -29.72 -4.12 2.15
CA PRO A 23 -30.47 -2.92 1.81
C PRO A 23 -30.86 -2.08 3.02
N SER A 24 -31.21 -2.69 4.14
CA SER A 24 -31.68 -2.01 5.32
C SER A 24 -30.56 -1.49 6.24
N LYS A 25 -29.46 -2.23 6.37
CA LYS A 25 -28.39 -1.92 7.30
C LYS A 25 -27.17 -1.27 6.64
N MET A 26 -26.83 -1.63 5.40
CA MET A 26 -25.60 -1.17 4.76
C MET A 26 -25.85 -0.09 3.71
N TRP A 27 -26.91 -0.19 2.88
CA TRP A 27 -27.15 0.77 1.81
C TRP A 27 -27.52 2.17 2.29
N THR A 28 -28.00 2.31 3.52
CA THR A 28 -28.34 3.60 4.14
C THR A 28 -27.10 4.38 4.59
N LEU A 29 -25.97 3.72 4.73
CA LEU A 29 -24.72 4.33 5.18
C LEU A 29 -24.12 5.24 4.10
N ASN A 30 -23.32 6.20 4.55
CA ASN A 30 -22.54 7.05 3.65
C ASN A 30 -21.56 6.17 2.84
N VAL A 31 -21.37 6.50 1.57
CA VAL A 31 -20.48 5.75 0.71
C VAL A 31 -19.02 5.71 1.22
N SER A 32 -18.61 6.71 2.01
CA SER A 32 -17.29 6.77 2.64
C SER A 32 -17.05 5.65 3.68
N GLU A 33 -18.10 5.03 4.17
CA GLU A 33 -18.01 3.94 5.15
C GLU A 33 -17.76 2.58 4.50
N LEU A 34 -17.90 2.49 3.17
CA LEU A 34 -17.61 1.25 2.47
C LEU A 34 -16.12 0.91 2.59
N LEU A 35 -15.85 -0.33 3.02
CA LEU A 35 -14.50 -0.86 3.13
C LEU A 35 -13.72 -0.68 1.82
N MET A 36 -12.44 -0.33 1.91
CA MET A 36 -11.52 -0.11 0.77
C MET A 36 -11.80 1.16 -0.07
N LEU A 37 -12.71 2.02 0.35
CA LEU A 37 -12.99 3.26 -0.33
C LEU A 37 -12.11 4.40 0.21
N GLY A 38 -11.12 4.79 -0.59
CA GLY A 38 -10.13 5.80 -0.18
C GLY A 38 -10.64 7.24 -0.32
N ARG A 39 -10.07 8.16 0.48
CA ARG A 39 -10.44 9.59 0.52
C ARG A 39 -10.42 10.28 -0.85
N LYS A 40 -9.57 9.86 -1.78
CA LYS A 40 -9.48 10.44 -3.14
C LYS A 40 -10.62 9.98 -4.07
N THR A 41 -11.29 8.88 -3.76
CA THR A 41 -12.40 8.33 -4.56
C THR A 41 -13.73 8.96 -4.18
N ILE A 42 -13.91 9.31 -2.90
CA ILE A 42 -15.17 9.87 -2.38
C ILE A 42 -15.63 11.12 -3.16
N PRO A 43 -14.80 12.16 -3.40
CA PRO A 43 -15.24 13.33 -4.19
C PRO A 43 -15.65 12.97 -5.61
N LYS A 44 -14.99 11.98 -6.23
CA LYS A 44 -15.31 11.53 -7.58
C LYS A 44 -16.69 10.85 -7.64
N LEU A 45 -17.03 10.06 -6.63
CA LEU A 45 -18.36 9.45 -6.47
C LEU A 45 -19.42 10.52 -6.19
N SER A 46 -19.13 11.47 -5.31
CA SER A 46 -20.03 12.59 -5.01
C SER A 46 -20.39 13.42 -6.26
N ASN A 47 -19.43 13.65 -7.17
CA ASN A 47 -19.66 14.31 -8.45
C ASN A 47 -20.57 13.48 -9.39
N MET A 48 -20.70 12.17 -9.16
CA MET A 48 -21.64 11.28 -9.82
C MET A 48 -22.98 11.18 -9.09
N ARG A 49 -23.20 11.98 -8.02
CA ARG A 49 -24.37 11.93 -7.13
C ARG A 49 -24.50 10.61 -6.35
N ILE A 50 -23.41 9.86 -6.21
CA ILE A 50 -23.33 8.65 -5.40
C ILE A 50 -22.90 9.08 -4.00
N ARG A 51 -23.82 9.08 -3.04
CA ARG A 51 -23.61 9.53 -1.67
C ARG A 51 -23.71 8.41 -0.65
N THR A 52 -24.51 7.40 -0.95
CA THR A 52 -24.71 6.23 -0.09
C THR A 52 -24.13 4.98 -0.71
N ILE A 53 -23.96 3.94 0.11
CA ILE A 53 -23.56 2.61 -0.40
C ILE A 53 -24.67 2.07 -1.33
N GLY A 54 -25.94 2.35 -1.02
CA GLY A 54 -27.06 1.98 -1.89
C GLY A 54 -27.08 2.69 -3.24
N ASP A 55 -26.67 3.97 -3.31
CA ASP A 55 -26.49 4.64 -4.60
C ASP A 55 -25.42 3.95 -5.44
N LEU A 56 -24.30 3.58 -4.80
CA LEU A 56 -23.21 2.87 -5.45
C LEU A 56 -23.65 1.48 -5.95
N ALA A 57 -24.37 0.73 -5.12
CA ALA A 57 -24.87 -0.60 -5.45
C ALA A 57 -25.84 -0.60 -6.64
N LYS A 58 -26.64 0.44 -6.78
CA LYS A 58 -27.62 0.62 -7.87
C LYS A 58 -27.03 1.27 -9.12
N THR A 59 -25.81 1.79 -9.05
CA THR A 59 -25.14 2.39 -10.20
C THR A 59 -24.73 1.32 -11.19
N ASP A 60 -24.79 1.62 -12.49
CA ASP A 60 -24.33 0.72 -13.55
C ASP A 60 -22.86 0.31 -13.35
N LYS A 61 -22.63 -1.02 -13.31
CA LYS A 61 -21.29 -1.61 -13.11
C LYS A 61 -20.31 -1.22 -14.23
N GLU A 62 -20.79 -1.12 -15.47
CA GLU A 62 -19.96 -0.74 -16.61
C GLU A 62 -19.52 0.73 -16.53
N LEU A 63 -20.41 1.61 -16.09
CA LEU A 63 -20.09 3.01 -15.85
C LEU A 63 -19.00 3.16 -14.79
N LEU A 64 -19.10 2.43 -13.70
CA LEU A 64 -18.08 2.41 -12.64
C LEU A 64 -16.76 1.82 -13.14
N SER A 65 -16.82 0.76 -13.95
CA SER A 65 -15.64 0.16 -14.57
C SER A 65 -14.94 1.12 -15.52
N LYS A 66 -15.67 1.85 -16.38
CA LYS A 66 -15.09 2.85 -17.27
C LYS A 66 -14.40 3.97 -16.52
N LYS A 67 -14.94 4.39 -15.38
CA LYS A 67 -14.42 5.55 -14.63
C LYS A 67 -13.29 5.19 -13.64
N PHE A 68 -13.34 4.02 -13.02
CA PHE A 68 -12.45 3.62 -11.95
C PHE A 68 -11.68 2.31 -12.24
N GLY A 69 -11.87 1.70 -13.42
CA GLY A 69 -11.25 0.44 -13.80
C GLY A 69 -11.69 -0.72 -12.88
N LYS A 70 -10.75 -1.61 -12.58
CA LYS A 70 -10.98 -2.76 -11.68
C LYS A 70 -11.48 -2.34 -10.29
N HIS A 71 -11.05 -1.17 -9.80
CA HIS A 71 -11.49 -0.65 -8.52
C HIS A 71 -12.99 -0.29 -8.53
N GLY A 72 -13.52 0.18 -9.68
CA GLY A 72 -14.95 0.44 -9.86
C GLY A 72 -15.80 -0.82 -9.74
N ILE A 73 -15.34 -1.90 -10.36
CA ILE A 73 -15.99 -3.22 -10.28
C ILE A 73 -16.01 -3.71 -8.83
N MET A 74 -14.86 -3.66 -8.15
CA MET A 74 -14.72 -4.08 -6.76
C MET A 74 -15.65 -3.27 -5.82
N MET A 75 -15.69 -1.94 -5.99
CA MET A 75 -16.59 -1.09 -5.18
C MET A 75 -18.06 -1.47 -5.36
N TRP A 76 -18.48 -1.75 -6.60
CA TRP A 76 -19.83 -2.19 -6.90
C TRP A 76 -20.14 -3.55 -6.26
N GLU A 77 -19.22 -4.50 -6.38
CA GLU A 77 -19.36 -5.83 -5.79
C GLU A 77 -19.46 -5.74 -4.27
N TYR A 78 -18.59 -4.99 -3.62
CA TYR A 78 -18.64 -4.81 -2.15
C TYR A 78 -19.92 -4.11 -1.68
N ALA A 79 -20.42 -3.13 -2.44
CA ALA A 79 -21.69 -2.47 -2.13
C ALA A 79 -22.90 -3.41 -2.23
N ASN A 80 -22.80 -4.47 -3.05
CA ASN A 80 -23.79 -5.53 -3.21
C ASN A 80 -23.49 -6.76 -2.32
N GLY A 81 -22.47 -6.71 -1.46
CA GLY A 81 -22.10 -7.80 -0.57
C GLY A 81 -21.41 -8.98 -1.27
N ILE A 82 -20.96 -8.78 -2.52
CA ILE A 82 -20.30 -9.81 -3.33
C ILE A 82 -18.80 -9.79 -3.03
N ASP A 83 -18.26 -10.92 -2.57
CA ASP A 83 -16.84 -11.15 -2.39
C ASP A 83 -16.54 -12.62 -2.69
N ASN A 84 -15.84 -12.85 -3.79
CA ASN A 84 -15.45 -14.19 -4.26
C ASN A 84 -13.99 -14.51 -3.92
N SER A 85 -13.36 -13.75 -3.01
CA SER A 85 -11.98 -14.00 -2.60
C SER A 85 -11.90 -15.32 -1.82
N GLU A 86 -10.98 -16.18 -2.23
CA GLU A 86 -10.71 -17.43 -1.52
C GLU A 86 -9.92 -17.19 -0.25
N VAL A 87 -10.20 -18.00 0.78
CA VAL A 87 -9.39 -18.02 1.99
C VAL A 87 -8.04 -18.67 1.66
N GLN A 88 -6.96 -17.87 1.73
CA GLN A 88 -5.62 -18.38 1.47
C GLN A 88 -5.06 -19.11 2.69
N TYR A 89 -4.88 -20.41 2.56
CA TYR A 89 -4.28 -21.27 3.59
C TYR A 89 -2.75 -21.38 3.47
N LYS A 90 -2.20 -21.01 2.31
CA LYS A 90 -0.75 -21.02 2.06
C LYS A 90 -0.26 -19.59 1.87
N PHE A 91 0.76 -19.24 2.61
CA PHE A 91 1.49 -18.00 2.35
C PHE A 91 2.25 -18.16 1.02
N GLU A 92 1.88 -17.36 0.04
CA GLU A 92 2.70 -17.23 -1.15
C GLU A 92 4.03 -16.58 -0.80
N ASN A 93 5.08 -16.95 -1.54
CA ASN A 93 6.36 -16.28 -1.41
C ASN A 93 6.19 -14.78 -1.70
N PRO A 94 6.81 -13.91 -0.90
CA PRO A 94 6.72 -12.48 -1.13
C PRO A 94 7.31 -12.11 -2.49
N LYS A 95 6.62 -11.26 -3.26
CA LYS A 95 7.12 -10.74 -4.54
C LYS A 95 8.25 -9.71 -4.36
N GLY A 96 8.40 -9.18 -3.18
CA GLY A 96 9.44 -8.24 -2.79
C GLY A 96 9.47 -8.04 -1.29
N ILE A 97 10.63 -7.69 -0.75
CA ILE A 97 10.87 -7.44 0.67
C ILE A 97 11.38 -6.02 0.81
N GLY A 98 10.69 -5.19 1.57
CA GLY A 98 11.07 -3.79 1.79
C GLY A 98 10.79 -3.33 3.21
N ASN A 99 11.44 -2.23 3.57
CA ASN A 99 11.17 -1.48 4.78
C ASN A 99 11.43 0.01 4.54
N SER A 100 10.76 0.87 5.30
CA SER A 100 10.98 2.31 5.27
C SER A 100 10.79 2.89 6.66
N THR A 101 11.48 3.99 6.93
CA THR A 101 11.34 4.70 8.19
C THR A 101 11.14 6.19 7.96
N THR A 102 10.19 6.77 8.68
CA THR A 102 10.08 8.22 8.80
C THR A 102 11.08 8.66 9.86
N LEU A 103 11.92 9.61 9.51
CA LEU A 103 12.97 10.11 10.38
C LEU A 103 12.37 11.00 11.49
N PRO A 104 12.91 10.93 12.73
CA PRO A 104 12.44 11.78 13.83
C PRO A 104 12.60 13.29 13.53
N VAL A 105 13.67 13.65 12.82
CA VAL A 105 13.96 14.97 12.26
C VAL A 105 14.37 14.83 10.81
N ASP A 106 14.03 15.84 10.01
CA ASP A 106 14.40 15.87 8.59
C ASP A 106 15.93 16.00 8.46
N ILE A 107 16.57 15.17 7.62
CA ILE A 107 18.02 15.08 7.46
C ILE A 107 18.43 15.68 6.12
N THR A 108 19.47 16.54 6.17
CA THR A 108 20.12 17.16 4.99
C THR A 108 21.53 16.63 4.73
N GLU A 109 22.05 15.75 5.56
CA GLU A 109 23.39 15.17 5.43
C GLU A 109 23.31 13.78 4.82
N ILE A 110 23.93 13.59 3.66
CA ILE A 110 23.88 12.31 2.95
C ILE A 110 24.46 11.15 3.78
N SER A 111 25.53 11.39 4.52
CA SER A 111 26.17 10.38 5.38
C SER A 111 25.21 9.80 6.42
N LYS A 112 24.36 10.64 7.02
CA LYS A 112 23.33 10.18 7.96
C LYS A 112 22.20 9.40 7.26
N LEU A 113 21.86 9.77 6.02
CA LEU A 113 20.90 9.00 5.22
C LEU A 113 21.47 7.62 4.84
N GLU A 114 22.78 7.52 4.56
CA GLU A 114 23.47 6.26 4.30
C GLU A 114 23.45 5.33 5.51
N GLU A 115 23.65 5.85 6.73
CA GLU A 115 23.54 5.07 7.97
C GLU A 115 22.14 4.47 8.15
N VAL A 116 21.11 5.28 7.92
CA VAL A 116 19.71 4.80 7.95
C VAL A 116 19.46 3.76 6.86
N LEU A 117 19.96 4.00 5.66
CA LEU A 117 19.81 3.08 4.53
C LEU A 117 20.52 1.74 4.80
N LEU A 118 21.69 1.76 5.45
CA LEU A 118 22.41 0.55 5.87
C LEU A 118 21.56 -0.26 6.86
N ALA A 119 21.02 0.37 7.89
CA ALA A 119 20.18 -0.30 8.87
C ALA A 119 18.92 -0.94 8.23
N LEU A 120 18.29 -0.23 7.27
CA LEU A 120 17.17 -0.79 6.51
C LEU A 120 17.61 -1.96 5.62
N THR A 121 18.79 -1.85 5.00
CA THR A 121 19.34 -2.92 4.16
C THR A 121 19.60 -4.18 4.97
N GLU A 122 20.17 -4.07 6.16
CA GLU A 122 20.39 -5.20 7.07
C GLU A 122 19.08 -5.92 7.42
N GLN A 123 18.04 -5.16 7.76
CA GLN A 123 16.72 -5.72 8.07
C GLN A 123 16.09 -6.44 6.86
N VAL A 124 16.20 -5.86 5.67
CA VAL A 124 15.66 -6.44 4.43
C VAL A 124 16.43 -7.70 4.06
N THR A 125 17.76 -7.67 4.08
CA THR A 125 18.60 -8.84 3.73
C THR A 125 18.52 -9.95 4.77
N TYR A 126 18.33 -9.62 6.05
CA TYR A 126 18.01 -10.61 7.08
C TYR A 126 16.73 -11.38 6.73
N ARG A 127 15.64 -10.67 6.38
CA ARG A 127 14.39 -11.33 5.97
C ARG A 127 14.55 -12.13 4.68
N LEU A 128 15.33 -11.64 3.72
CA LEU A 128 15.64 -12.33 2.48
C LEU A 128 16.28 -13.70 2.75
N ARG A 129 17.31 -13.73 3.61
CA ARG A 129 17.98 -14.97 4.03
C ARG A 129 17.03 -15.88 4.85
N LYS A 130 16.20 -15.32 5.72
CA LYS A 130 15.20 -16.09 6.49
C LYS A 130 14.22 -16.85 5.60
N TYR A 131 13.89 -16.29 4.42
CA TYR A 131 13.03 -16.95 3.43
C TYR A 131 13.82 -17.79 2.41
N ASN A 132 15.15 -17.92 2.55
CA ASN A 132 16.05 -18.59 1.58
C ASN A 132 15.89 -18.02 0.15
N MET A 133 15.75 -16.70 0.03
CA MET A 133 15.54 -16.01 -1.24
C MET A 133 16.74 -15.17 -1.62
N LEU A 134 16.91 -14.97 -2.93
CA LEU A 134 17.85 -14.03 -3.52
C LEU A 134 17.04 -12.96 -4.24
N ALA A 135 17.56 -11.74 -4.30
CA ALA A 135 16.94 -10.64 -5.02
C ALA A 135 17.83 -10.14 -6.15
N ASN A 136 17.23 -9.72 -7.24
CA ASN A 136 17.96 -9.17 -8.38
C ASN A 136 17.63 -7.70 -8.69
N VAL A 137 16.71 -7.07 -7.95
CA VAL A 137 16.37 -5.64 -8.09
C VAL A 137 16.47 -4.96 -6.73
N VAL A 138 17.17 -3.83 -6.69
CA VAL A 138 17.24 -2.94 -5.52
C VAL A 138 16.48 -1.66 -5.84
N ASN A 139 15.61 -1.24 -4.93
CA ASN A 139 14.82 -0.02 -5.03
C ASN A 139 15.06 0.83 -3.76
N VAL A 140 15.33 2.12 -3.96
CA VAL A 140 15.45 3.12 -2.89
C VAL A 140 14.35 4.15 -3.04
N GLN A 141 13.76 4.55 -1.94
CA GLN A 141 12.74 5.58 -1.84
C GLN A 141 13.19 6.69 -0.91
N LEU A 142 13.02 7.91 -1.36
CA LEU A 142 13.17 9.10 -0.53
C LEU A 142 11.86 9.89 -0.52
N ARG A 143 11.55 10.49 0.62
CA ARG A 143 10.50 11.50 0.72
C ARG A 143 11.08 12.77 1.32
N THR A 144 10.90 13.90 0.65
CA THR A 144 11.33 15.20 1.13
C THR A 144 10.44 15.72 2.28
N SER A 145 10.89 16.77 2.98
CA SER A 145 10.08 17.50 3.95
C SER A 145 8.76 18.03 3.38
N ASN A 146 8.73 18.33 2.08
CA ASN A 146 7.54 18.78 1.34
C ASN A 146 6.64 17.63 0.88
N PHE A 147 6.88 16.39 1.36
CA PHE A 147 6.13 15.19 0.99
C PHE A 147 6.25 14.74 -0.48
N GLU A 148 7.23 15.24 -1.21
CA GLU A 148 7.55 14.74 -2.55
C GLU A 148 8.26 13.39 -2.45
N ASN A 149 7.75 12.40 -3.19
CA ASN A 149 8.36 11.08 -3.23
C ASN A 149 9.25 10.95 -4.47
N LYS A 150 10.46 10.46 -4.26
CA LYS A 150 11.38 10.01 -5.32
C LYS A 150 11.68 8.55 -5.10
N THR A 151 11.67 7.76 -6.16
CA THR A 151 12.05 6.33 -6.14
C THR A 151 12.96 6.04 -7.31
N HIS A 152 14.01 5.26 -7.06
CA HIS A 152 14.90 4.78 -8.10
C HIS A 152 15.19 3.30 -7.87
N GLN A 153 15.27 2.53 -8.95
CA GLN A 153 15.58 1.11 -8.88
C GLN A 153 16.59 0.70 -9.93
N ARG A 154 17.37 -0.33 -9.62
CA ARG A 154 18.33 -0.91 -10.54
C ARG A 154 18.39 -2.42 -10.37
N LYS A 155 18.56 -3.12 -11.49
CA LYS A 155 18.79 -4.55 -11.49
C LYS A 155 20.26 -4.85 -11.18
N LEU A 156 20.49 -5.83 -10.30
CA LEU A 156 21.81 -6.39 -10.04
C LEU A 156 22.23 -7.31 -11.19
N ASN A 157 23.55 -7.46 -11.40
CA ASN A 157 24.09 -8.39 -12.40
C ASN A 157 23.76 -9.84 -12.04
N GLU A 158 23.82 -10.16 -10.76
CA GLU A 158 23.50 -11.48 -10.20
C GLU A 158 22.55 -11.35 -9.02
N ALA A 159 21.66 -12.33 -8.86
CA ALA A 159 20.77 -12.39 -7.71
C ALA A 159 21.58 -12.69 -6.45
N THR A 160 21.33 -11.94 -5.37
CA THR A 160 22.08 -12.06 -4.12
C THR A 160 21.21 -11.79 -2.90
N SER A 161 21.64 -12.32 -1.74
CA SER A 161 21.16 -11.93 -0.41
C SER A 161 22.26 -11.27 0.45
N ASN A 162 23.41 -10.99 -0.18
CA ASN A 162 24.56 -10.39 0.49
C ASN A 162 24.26 -8.91 0.81
N THR A 163 24.35 -8.55 2.09
CA THR A 163 24.08 -7.19 2.56
C THR A 163 25.00 -6.15 1.90
N LYS A 164 26.30 -6.47 1.73
CA LYS A 164 27.27 -5.52 1.16
C LYS A 164 26.94 -5.18 -0.30
N ASP A 165 26.59 -6.18 -1.11
CA ASP A 165 26.29 -5.97 -2.53
C ASP A 165 25.01 -5.16 -2.70
N ILE A 166 23.98 -5.50 -1.93
CA ILE A 166 22.70 -4.79 -1.96
C ILE A 166 22.86 -3.37 -1.42
N PHE A 167 23.62 -3.17 -0.33
CA PHE A 167 23.87 -1.84 0.22
C PHE A 167 24.68 -0.95 -0.74
N ARG A 168 25.71 -1.49 -1.40
CA ARG A 168 26.49 -0.75 -2.38
C ARG A 168 25.59 -0.20 -3.48
N MET A 169 24.72 -1.03 -4.05
CA MET A 169 23.75 -0.59 -5.06
C MET A 169 22.76 0.42 -4.50
N ALA A 170 22.26 0.21 -3.29
CA ALA A 170 21.33 1.12 -2.66
C ALA A 170 21.96 2.49 -2.38
N LYS A 171 23.24 2.51 -2.00
CA LYS A 171 24.01 3.75 -1.80
C LYS A 171 24.17 4.53 -3.10
N GLU A 172 24.56 3.87 -4.19
CA GLU A 172 24.65 4.49 -5.52
C GLU A 172 23.29 5.13 -5.92
N LEU A 173 22.19 4.41 -5.73
CA LEU A 173 20.84 4.92 -6.02
C LEU A 173 20.47 6.11 -5.13
N LEU A 174 20.85 6.10 -3.86
CA LEU A 174 20.66 7.22 -2.95
C LEU A 174 21.41 8.46 -3.45
N GLU A 175 22.71 8.32 -3.78
CA GLU A 175 23.56 9.39 -4.27
C GLU A 175 23.03 10.02 -5.56
N GLU A 176 22.51 9.22 -6.48
CA GLU A 176 21.90 9.68 -7.73
C GLU A 176 20.60 10.47 -7.53
N MET A 177 19.80 10.09 -6.54
CA MET A 177 18.51 10.74 -6.26
C MET A 177 18.64 11.96 -5.37
N TYR A 178 19.66 11.97 -4.50
CA TYR A 178 19.80 12.99 -3.49
C TYR A 178 20.28 14.30 -4.14
N THR A 179 19.59 15.38 -3.83
CA THR A 179 20.00 16.73 -4.20
C THR A 179 20.49 17.42 -2.93
N ASN A 180 21.73 17.90 -2.95
CA ASN A 180 22.38 18.50 -1.78
C ASN A 180 21.52 19.62 -1.17
N GLY A 181 21.41 19.61 0.14
CA GLY A 181 20.62 20.58 0.91
C GLY A 181 19.11 20.33 0.98
N ILE A 182 18.58 19.32 0.27
CA ILE A 182 17.17 18.94 0.39
C ILE A 182 16.97 18.13 1.67
N ALA A 183 16.06 18.60 2.52
CA ALA A 183 15.69 17.89 3.75
C ALA A 183 14.85 16.63 3.44
N ILE A 184 15.33 15.48 3.89
CA ILE A 184 14.68 14.17 3.70
C ILE A 184 13.97 13.77 4.99
N ARG A 185 12.69 13.43 4.85
CA ARG A 185 11.80 12.99 5.92
C ARG A 185 11.67 11.49 6.05
N LEU A 186 11.80 10.73 4.95
CA LEU A 186 11.67 9.28 4.93
C LEU A 186 12.70 8.66 4.00
N VAL A 187 13.29 7.59 4.47
CA VAL A 187 14.13 6.70 3.67
C VAL A 187 13.47 5.32 3.61
N GLY A 188 13.41 4.74 2.43
CA GLY A 188 12.91 3.40 2.20
C GLY A 188 13.84 2.59 1.30
N MET A 189 13.86 1.30 1.54
CA MET A 189 14.63 0.32 0.76
C MET A 189 13.78 -0.91 0.53
N ARG A 190 13.83 -1.42 -0.70
CA ARG A 190 13.11 -2.62 -1.10
C ARG A 190 13.95 -3.43 -2.09
N VAL A 191 13.81 -4.74 -2.04
CA VAL A 191 14.33 -5.67 -3.03
C VAL A 191 13.19 -6.43 -3.68
N ASP A 192 13.32 -6.68 -4.98
CA ASP A 192 12.35 -7.36 -5.81
C ASP A 192 13.04 -8.40 -6.72
N GLY A 193 12.23 -9.15 -7.49
CA GLY A 193 12.73 -10.23 -8.34
C GLY A 193 13.33 -11.37 -7.52
N LEU A 194 12.55 -11.78 -6.52
CA LEU A 194 12.89 -12.84 -5.57
C LEU A 194 12.75 -14.23 -6.20
#